data_50ae04616d81391d2daf06559bf3d1e6
#
_entry.id   50ae04616d81391d2daf06559bf3d1e6
#
_cell.length_a   1.000
_cell.length_b   1.000
_cell.length_c   1.000
_cell.angle_alpha   90.00
_cell.angle_beta   90.00
_cell.angle_gamma   90.00
#
_symmetry.space_group_name_H-M   'P 1'
#
loop_
_entity.id
_entity.type
_entity.pdbx_description
1 polymer ?
#
loop_
_entity_poly.entity_id
_entity_poly.type
_entity_poly.pdbx_seq_one_letter_code
_entity_poly.pdbx_strand_id
1 'polypeptide(L)'
;MRTLTEQKRTDIINAASAVFLEQGYERASMDGVAKQAGCSKATLYNYFASKESLFEAVVRCFSTNFLMRAADELNHPETQSLLLSEKLQRFGEGMLGALTSDWKALQLYRMVVGEAGHSDIGALFHESGVRESMNALTAVMEHHIANGELIGGSPALRAKQFSALVKAEVDELFLQRTLPNYTKSEVTIMVQNAVSLFLKGAG
;
A
#
# COMPACT_ATOMS: atom_id res chain seq x y z
N MET A 1 4.74 -32.85 15.72
CA MET A 1 4.23 -31.45 15.45
C MET A 1 4.78 -31.03 14.09
N ARG A 2 3.94 -30.69 13.11
CA ARG A 2 4.42 -30.30 11.78
C ARG A 2 4.96 -28.88 11.89
N THR A 3 6.22 -28.66 11.55
CA THR A 3 6.87 -27.34 11.63
C THR A 3 6.18 -26.39 10.65
N LEU A 4 5.85 -25.18 11.12
CA LEU A 4 5.36 -24.10 10.29
C LEU A 4 6.48 -23.66 9.34
N THR A 5 6.22 -23.60 8.04
CA THR A 5 7.21 -23.23 7.03
C THR A 5 6.80 -21.94 6.33
N GLU A 6 7.77 -21.11 5.97
CA GLU A 6 7.53 -19.88 5.20
C GLU A 6 6.92 -20.17 3.83
N GLN A 7 7.33 -21.24 3.17
CA GLN A 7 6.73 -21.65 1.90
C GLN A 7 5.23 -21.90 2.05
N LYS A 8 4.82 -22.68 3.06
CA LYS A 8 3.39 -22.96 3.27
C LYS A 8 2.60 -21.70 3.67
N ARG A 9 3.23 -20.80 4.43
CA ARG A 9 2.64 -19.51 4.74
C ARG A 9 2.37 -18.70 3.47
N THR A 10 3.34 -18.64 2.58
CA THR A 10 3.24 -17.94 1.28
C THR A 10 2.16 -18.58 0.39
N ASP A 11 2.09 -19.93 0.33
CA ASP A 11 1.06 -20.63 -0.43
C ASP A 11 -0.35 -20.29 0.08
N ILE A 12 -0.52 -20.22 1.40
CA ILE A 12 -1.80 -19.83 2.02
C ILE A 12 -2.16 -18.38 1.68
N ILE A 13 -1.22 -17.44 1.75
CA ILE A 13 -1.44 -16.03 1.40
C ILE A 13 -1.85 -15.90 -0.09
N ASN A 14 -1.18 -16.61 -0.99
CA ASN A 14 -1.54 -16.61 -2.40
C ASN A 14 -2.94 -17.20 -2.65
N ALA A 15 -3.29 -18.29 -1.99
CA ALA A 15 -4.63 -18.88 -2.08
C ALA A 15 -5.70 -17.94 -1.52
N ALA A 16 -5.42 -17.29 -0.38
CA ALA A 16 -6.32 -16.31 0.23
C ALA A 16 -6.54 -15.11 -0.68
N SER A 17 -5.47 -14.58 -1.29
CA SER A 17 -5.57 -13.49 -2.26
C SER A 17 -6.53 -13.84 -3.40
N ALA A 18 -6.40 -15.04 -3.97
CA ALA A 18 -7.29 -15.49 -5.05
C ALA A 18 -8.75 -15.58 -4.59
N VAL A 19 -9.01 -16.17 -3.40
CA VAL A 19 -10.37 -16.29 -2.83
C VAL A 19 -10.97 -14.93 -2.53
N PHE A 20 -10.20 -13.99 -1.93
CA PHE A 20 -10.69 -12.65 -1.65
C PHE A 20 -11.01 -11.87 -2.93
N LEU A 21 -10.17 -11.96 -3.94
CA LEU A 21 -10.41 -11.26 -5.21
C LEU A 21 -11.59 -11.83 -6.00
N GLU A 22 -11.84 -13.15 -5.91
CA GLU A 22 -12.94 -13.81 -6.61
C GLU A 22 -14.29 -13.59 -5.93
N GLN A 23 -14.33 -13.68 -4.58
CA GLN A 23 -15.57 -13.73 -3.83
C GLN A 23 -15.90 -12.42 -3.09
N GLY A 24 -14.95 -11.50 -2.94
CA GLY A 24 -14.99 -10.38 -2.02
C GLY A 24 -14.64 -10.81 -0.58
N TYR A 25 -14.28 -9.83 0.26
CA TYR A 25 -13.87 -10.11 1.64
C TYR A 25 -15.00 -10.75 2.47
N GLU A 26 -16.20 -10.19 2.41
CA GLU A 26 -17.32 -10.65 3.27
C GLU A 26 -17.70 -12.10 3.00
N ARG A 27 -17.81 -12.50 1.75
CA ARG A 27 -18.23 -13.85 1.35
C ARG A 27 -17.11 -14.90 1.44
N ALA A 28 -15.86 -14.46 1.44
CA ALA A 28 -14.73 -15.34 1.58
C ALA A 28 -14.72 -16.02 2.96
N SER A 29 -14.40 -17.30 3.00
CA SER A 29 -14.34 -18.09 4.22
C SER A 29 -13.00 -18.77 4.42
N MET A 30 -12.61 -18.99 5.67
CA MET A 30 -11.39 -19.75 6.01
C MET A 30 -11.42 -21.17 5.43
N ASP A 31 -12.60 -21.78 5.33
CA ASP A 31 -12.75 -23.12 4.71
C ASP A 31 -12.48 -23.07 3.21
N GLY A 32 -12.96 -22.03 2.52
CA GLY A 32 -12.68 -21.79 1.10
C GLY A 32 -11.19 -21.60 0.85
N VAL A 33 -10.53 -20.82 1.69
CA VAL A 33 -9.08 -20.62 1.61
C VAL A 33 -8.31 -21.92 1.88
N ALA A 34 -8.68 -22.69 2.90
CA ALA A 34 -8.02 -23.96 3.20
C ALA A 34 -8.12 -24.95 2.02
N LYS A 35 -9.29 -25.03 1.38
CA LYS A 35 -9.50 -25.83 0.17
C LYS A 35 -8.62 -25.35 -0.98
N GLN A 36 -8.59 -24.04 -1.24
CA GLN A 36 -7.77 -23.43 -2.29
C GLN A 36 -6.26 -23.62 -2.04
N ALA A 37 -5.82 -23.54 -0.78
CA ALA A 37 -4.42 -23.73 -0.37
C ALA A 37 -3.99 -25.20 -0.30
N GLY A 38 -4.91 -26.16 -0.55
CA GLY A 38 -4.63 -27.58 -0.43
C GLY A 38 -4.16 -27.99 0.98
N CYS A 39 -4.80 -27.45 2.03
CA CYS A 39 -4.46 -27.78 3.40
C CYS A 39 -5.70 -28.00 4.27
N SER A 40 -5.52 -28.64 5.44
CA SER A 40 -6.61 -28.77 6.40
C SER A 40 -6.95 -27.43 7.06
N LYS A 41 -8.19 -27.27 7.50
CA LYS A 41 -8.63 -26.11 8.30
C LYS A 41 -7.75 -25.91 9.54
N ALA A 42 -7.40 -26.97 10.25
CA ALA A 42 -6.49 -26.92 11.39
C ALA A 42 -5.10 -26.39 10.99
N THR A 43 -4.59 -26.80 9.84
CA THR A 43 -3.32 -26.27 9.31
C THR A 43 -3.43 -24.79 9.05
N LEU A 44 -4.50 -24.32 8.41
CA LEU A 44 -4.71 -22.88 8.14
C LEU A 44 -4.74 -22.08 9.43
N TYR A 45 -5.52 -22.51 10.44
CA TYR A 45 -5.62 -21.82 11.73
C TYR A 45 -4.32 -21.79 12.53
N ASN A 46 -3.39 -22.74 12.28
CA ASN A 46 -2.05 -22.67 12.88
C ASN A 46 -1.19 -21.55 12.31
N TYR A 47 -1.48 -21.07 11.09
CA TYR A 47 -0.76 -19.94 10.46
C TYR A 47 -1.47 -18.60 10.69
N PHE A 48 -2.80 -18.60 10.66
CA PHE A 48 -3.63 -17.39 10.74
C PHE A 48 -4.84 -17.65 11.64
N ALA A 49 -4.88 -16.96 12.76
CA ALA A 49 -5.90 -17.16 13.78
C ALA A 49 -7.32 -16.77 13.32
N SER A 50 -7.43 -15.86 12.34
CA SER A 50 -8.71 -15.35 11.85
C SER A 50 -8.64 -14.95 10.38
N LYS A 51 -9.80 -14.64 9.78
CA LYS A 51 -9.91 -14.09 8.42
C LYS A 51 -9.25 -12.71 8.33
N GLU A 52 -9.40 -11.91 9.38
CA GLU A 52 -8.79 -10.58 9.50
C GLU A 52 -7.26 -10.67 9.46
N SER A 53 -6.66 -11.52 10.29
CA SER A 53 -5.20 -11.70 10.33
C SER A 53 -4.64 -12.25 9.01
N LEU A 54 -5.41 -13.09 8.33
CA LEU A 54 -5.07 -13.59 7.00
C LEU A 54 -5.17 -12.47 5.95
N PHE A 55 -6.22 -11.66 6.01
CA PHE A 55 -6.40 -10.52 5.12
C PHE A 55 -5.28 -9.48 5.30
N GLU A 56 -4.92 -9.12 6.53
CA GLU A 56 -3.77 -8.24 6.80
C GLU A 56 -2.48 -8.77 6.17
N ALA A 57 -2.23 -10.08 6.27
CA ALA A 57 -1.06 -10.69 5.65
C ALA A 57 -1.10 -10.61 4.12
N VAL A 58 -2.28 -10.78 3.50
CA VAL A 58 -2.48 -10.60 2.05
C VAL A 58 -2.22 -9.14 1.64
N VAL A 59 -2.79 -8.19 2.37
CA VAL A 59 -2.59 -6.76 2.10
C VAL A 59 -1.11 -6.37 2.24
N ARG A 60 -0.45 -6.80 3.32
CA ARG A 60 0.99 -6.54 3.51
C ARG A 60 1.84 -7.12 2.39
N CYS A 61 1.50 -8.32 1.93
CA CYS A 61 2.25 -8.98 0.87
C CYS A 61 2.14 -8.29 -0.49
N PHE A 62 0.93 -7.85 -0.86
CA PHE A 62 0.65 -7.40 -2.23
C PHE A 62 0.43 -5.89 -2.38
N SER A 63 -0.05 -5.19 -1.36
CA SER A 63 -0.41 -3.77 -1.49
C SER A 63 0.49 -2.83 -0.71
N THR A 64 0.78 -3.15 0.55
CA THR A 64 1.45 -2.19 1.44
C THR A 64 2.96 -2.38 1.55
N ASN A 65 3.50 -3.49 1.04
CA ASN A 65 4.94 -3.75 1.07
C ASN A 65 5.75 -2.63 0.38
N PHE A 66 5.25 -2.11 -0.75
CA PHE A 66 5.88 -0.99 -1.45
C PHE A 66 5.83 0.32 -0.65
N LEU A 67 4.68 0.59 -0.02
CA LEU A 67 4.52 1.78 0.84
C LEU A 67 5.41 1.70 2.07
N MET A 68 5.52 0.53 2.69
CA MET A 68 6.39 0.33 3.83
C MET A 68 7.86 0.50 3.45
N ARG A 69 8.31 -0.05 2.32
CA ARG A 69 9.66 0.17 1.81
C ARG A 69 9.95 1.64 1.52
N ALA A 70 8.99 2.34 0.90
CA ALA A 70 9.13 3.77 0.65
C ALA A 70 9.21 4.58 1.96
N ALA A 71 8.48 4.17 3.00
CA ALA A 71 8.56 4.76 4.33
C ALA A 71 9.89 4.45 5.03
N ASP A 72 10.36 3.21 4.94
CA ASP A 72 11.66 2.80 5.49
C ASP A 72 12.80 3.59 4.83
N GLU A 73 12.74 3.77 3.52
CA GLU A 73 13.71 4.60 2.79
C GLU A 73 13.72 6.05 3.28
N LEU A 74 12.57 6.65 3.61
CA LEU A 74 12.54 8.01 4.18
C LEU A 74 13.25 8.11 5.53
N ASN A 75 13.25 7.05 6.31
CA ASN A 75 13.86 6.98 7.64
C ASN A 75 15.31 6.51 7.62
N HIS A 76 15.83 6.04 6.47
CA HIS A 76 17.19 5.52 6.39
C HIS A 76 18.23 6.64 6.56
N PRO A 77 19.33 6.42 7.33
CA PRO A 77 20.36 7.45 7.54
C PRO A 77 20.93 8.07 6.26
N GLU A 78 21.10 7.27 5.21
CA GLU A 78 21.62 7.72 3.92
C GLU A 78 20.69 8.67 3.17
N THR A 79 19.38 8.63 3.46
CA THR A 79 18.39 9.49 2.83
C THR A 79 18.17 10.80 3.60
N GLN A 80 18.70 10.91 4.82
CA GLN A 80 18.56 12.14 5.61
C GLN A 80 19.21 13.35 4.92
N SER A 81 20.31 13.14 4.19
CA SER A 81 21.01 14.19 3.42
C SER A 81 20.38 14.54 2.08
N LEU A 82 19.36 13.79 1.63
CA LEU A 82 18.68 14.06 0.37
C LEU A 82 17.82 15.33 0.45
N LEU A 83 17.68 16.00 -0.69
CA LEU A 83 16.74 17.12 -0.85
C LEU A 83 15.30 16.61 -0.64
N LEU A 84 14.41 17.49 -0.16
CA LEU A 84 12.99 17.15 0.00
C LEU A 84 12.39 16.63 -1.31
N SER A 85 12.72 17.22 -2.46
CA SER A 85 12.26 16.75 -3.76
C SER A 85 12.64 15.29 -4.05
N GLU A 86 13.85 14.88 -3.68
CA GLU A 86 14.33 13.51 -3.88
C GLU A 86 13.63 12.51 -2.94
N LYS A 87 13.40 12.92 -1.69
CA LYS A 87 12.63 12.12 -0.72
C LYS A 87 11.20 11.90 -1.21
N LEU A 88 10.55 12.97 -1.65
CA LEU A 88 9.18 12.90 -2.17
C LEU A 88 9.11 12.09 -3.47
N GLN A 89 10.11 12.21 -4.35
CA GLN A 89 10.19 11.41 -5.57
C GLN A 89 10.25 9.91 -5.25
N ARG A 90 11.14 9.47 -4.37
CA ARG A 90 11.27 8.06 -3.97
C ARG A 90 10.01 7.52 -3.33
N PHE A 91 9.41 8.29 -2.41
CA PHE A 91 8.16 7.89 -1.77
C PHE A 91 7.01 7.76 -2.78
N GLY A 92 6.87 8.73 -3.69
CA GLY A 92 5.85 8.71 -4.73
C GLY A 92 6.02 7.53 -5.70
N GLU A 93 7.26 7.24 -6.13
CA GLU A 93 7.57 6.08 -6.97
C GLU A 93 7.21 4.75 -6.28
N GLY A 94 7.51 4.62 -4.98
CA GLY A 94 7.09 3.47 -4.18
C GLY A 94 5.58 3.35 -4.10
N MET A 95 4.87 4.46 -3.92
CA MET A 95 3.41 4.50 -3.84
C MET A 95 2.74 4.13 -5.18
N LEU A 96 3.19 4.70 -6.30
CA LEU A 96 2.67 4.36 -7.63
C LEU A 96 3.09 2.96 -8.06
N GLY A 97 4.30 2.52 -7.70
CA GLY A 97 4.79 1.18 -7.98
C GLY A 97 3.84 0.09 -7.46
N ALA A 98 3.23 0.30 -6.28
CA ALA A 98 2.23 -0.61 -5.75
C ALA A 98 0.98 -0.73 -6.64
N LEU A 99 0.57 0.36 -7.29
CA LEU A 99 -0.66 0.43 -8.10
C LEU A 99 -0.43 0.06 -9.56
N THR A 100 0.79 0.26 -10.07
CA THR A 100 1.10 0.12 -11.50
C THR A 100 1.87 -1.15 -11.86
N SER A 101 2.57 -1.76 -10.90
CA SER A 101 3.42 -2.94 -11.15
C SER A 101 2.74 -4.26 -10.84
N ASP A 102 1.72 -4.28 -9.99
CA ASP A 102 1.04 -5.50 -9.57
C ASP A 102 -0.48 -5.37 -9.70
N TRP A 103 -1.02 -6.08 -10.68
CA TRP A 103 -2.46 -6.24 -10.88
C TRP A 103 -3.19 -6.65 -9.59
N LYS A 104 -2.60 -7.55 -8.77
CA LYS A 104 -3.22 -8.02 -7.53
C LYS A 104 -3.33 -6.90 -6.50
N ALA A 105 -2.31 -6.06 -6.38
CA ALA A 105 -2.33 -4.91 -5.48
C ALA A 105 -3.47 -3.94 -5.81
N LEU A 106 -3.63 -3.62 -7.09
CA LEU A 106 -4.71 -2.75 -7.55
C LEU A 106 -6.09 -3.40 -7.32
N GLN A 107 -6.25 -4.70 -7.61
CA GLN A 107 -7.52 -5.39 -7.39
C GLN A 107 -7.88 -5.47 -5.90
N LEU A 108 -6.90 -5.72 -5.03
CA LEU A 108 -7.10 -5.66 -3.59
C LEU A 108 -7.55 -4.26 -3.13
N TYR A 109 -6.90 -3.22 -3.64
CA TYR A 109 -7.29 -1.85 -3.32
C TYR A 109 -8.72 -1.53 -3.79
N ARG A 110 -9.09 -1.93 -5.03
CA ARG A 110 -10.48 -1.78 -5.53
C ARG A 110 -11.49 -2.51 -4.66
N MET A 111 -11.19 -3.73 -4.23
CA MET A 111 -12.04 -4.50 -3.34
C MET A 111 -12.22 -3.77 -2.01
N VAL A 112 -11.12 -3.28 -1.42
CA VAL A 112 -11.18 -2.49 -0.18
C VAL A 112 -12.06 -1.26 -0.34
N VAL A 113 -11.88 -0.48 -1.41
CA VAL A 113 -12.69 0.72 -1.67
C VAL A 113 -14.16 0.36 -1.87
N GLY A 114 -14.45 -0.72 -2.60
CA GLY A 114 -15.82 -1.17 -2.86
C GLY A 114 -16.55 -1.68 -1.62
N GLU A 115 -15.84 -2.28 -0.68
CA GLU A 115 -16.43 -2.89 0.53
C GLU A 115 -16.30 -2.00 1.79
N ALA A 116 -15.50 -0.94 1.77
CA ALA A 116 -15.22 -0.11 2.96
C ALA A 116 -16.45 0.54 3.59
N GLY A 117 -17.53 0.74 2.83
CA GLY A 117 -18.80 1.26 3.35
C GLY A 117 -19.67 0.21 4.05
N HIS A 118 -19.31 -1.07 3.97
CA HIS A 118 -20.15 -2.20 4.42
C HIS A 118 -19.43 -3.14 5.39
N SER A 119 -18.11 -2.98 5.58
CA SER A 119 -17.29 -3.82 6.44
C SER A 119 -16.10 -3.06 7.01
N ASP A 120 -15.40 -3.66 7.98
CA ASP A 120 -14.19 -3.09 8.60
C ASP A 120 -12.93 -3.21 7.72
N ILE A 121 -13.07 -3.66 6.47
CA ILE A 121 -11.94 -3.92 5.57
C ILE A 121 -11.10 -2.65 5.31
N GLY A 122 -11.74 -1.47 5.25
CA GLY A 122 -11.06 -0.20 5.08
C GLY A 122 -10.14 0.12 6.26
N ALA A 123 -10.60 -0.13 7.49
CA ALA A 123 -9.80 0.04 8.69
C ALA A 123 -8.64 -0.96 8.72
N LEU A 124 -8.89 -2.24 8.44
CA LEU A 124 -7.86 -3.28 8.35
C LEU A 124 -6.79 -2.93 7.32
N PHE A 125 -7.19 -2.43 6.14
CA PHE A 125 -6.26 -1.99 5.11
C PHE A 125 -5.40 -0.83 5.58
N HIS A 126 -6.01 0.17 6.21
CA HIS A 126 -5.30 1.33 6.73
C HIS A 126 -4.27 0.92 7.80
N GLU A 127 -4.64 0.05 8.73
CA GLU A 127 -3.76 -0.47 9.78
C GLU A 127 -2.65 -1.38 9.24
N SER A 128 -2.84 -1.97 8.06
CA SER A 128 -1.89 -2.92 7.46
C SER A 128 -0.69 -2.26 6.75
N GLY A 129 -0.35 -1.01 7.07
CA GLY A 129 0.85 -0.31 6.60
C GLY A 129 0.61 1.08 6.02
N VAL A 130 -0.63 1.44 5.63
CA VAL A 130 -0.95 2.80 5.13
C VAL A 130 -0.69 3.85 6.20
N ARG A 131 -1.14 3.58 7.43
CA ARG A 131 -0.92 4.49 8.57
C ARG A 131 0.56 4.71 8.85
N GLU A 132 1.36 3.65 8.82
CA GLU A 132 2.80 3.72 9.08
C GLU A 132 3.51 4.54 8.02
N SER A 133 3.24 4.30 6.74
CA SER A 133 3.81 5.08 5.63
C SER A 133 3.40 6.55 5.67
N MET A 134 2.15 6.85 6.03
CA MET A 134 1.67 8.22 6.17
C MET A 134 2.29 8.93 7.38
N ASN A 135 2.57 8.22 8.47
CA ASN A 135 3.28 8.78 9.63
C ASN A 135 4.72 9.12 9.26
N ALA A 136 5.43 8.26 8.53
CA ALA A 136 6.78 8.53 8.06
C ALA A 136 6.82 9.78 7.14
N LEU A 137 5.88 9.88 6.20
CA LEU A 137 5.77 11.06 5.33
C LEU A 137 5.42 12.32 6.14
N THR A 138 4.55 12.21 7.14
CA THR A 138 4.18 13.32 8.03
C THR A 138 5.39 13.84 8.80
N ALA A 139 6.26 12.96 9.30
CA ALA A 139 7.50 13.36 9.98
C ALA A 139 8.46 14.11 9.04
N VAL A 140 8.55 13.69 7.77
CA VAL A 140 9.30 14.44 6.75
C VAL A 140 8.72 15.85 6.55
N MET A 141 7.40 15.98 6.40
CA MET A 141 6.76 17.29 6.26
C MET A 141 6.99 18.19 7.48
N GLU A 142 6.87 17.63 8.69
CA GLU A 142 7.12 18.34 9.94
C GLU A 142 8.53 18.91 10.01
N HIS A 143 9.55 18.10 9.67
CA HIS A 143 10.93 18.52 9.63
C HIS A 143 11.17 19.68 8.65
N HIS A 144 10.65 19.60 7.43
CA HIS A 144 10.87 20.61 6.39
C HIS A 144 10.02 21.90 6.60
N ILE A 145 8.88 21.80 7.29
CA ILE A 145 8.13 22.97 7.76
C ILE A 145 8.91 23.68 8.88
N ALA A 146 9.46 22.94 9.84
CA ALA A 146 10.23 23.51 10.94
C ALA A 146 11.51 24.23 10.45
N ASN A 147 12.10 23.76 9.36
CA ASN A 147 13.28 24.39 8.73
C ASN A 147 12.93 25.53 7.76
N GLY A 148 11.66 25.83 7.55
CA GLY A 148 11.21 26.90 6.65
C GLY A 148 11.31 26.57 5.15
N GLU A 149 11.51 25.32 4.81
CA GLU A 149 11.55 24.83 3.41
C GLU A 149 10.15 24.61 2.82
N LEU A 150 9.15 24.41 3.67
CA LEU A 150 7.75 24.34 3.31
C LEU A 150 6.96 25.42 4.06
N ILE A 151 5.94 25.97 3.40
CA ILE A 151 5.00 26.89 4.02
C ILE A 151 4.31 26.19 5.19
N GLY A 152 4.22 26.89 6.33
CA GLY A 152 3.62 26.38 7.56
C GLY A 152 2.19 25.83 7.38
N GLY A 153 1.76 25.01 8.33
CA GLY A 153 0.46 24.36 8.33
C GLY A 153 0.54 22.98 8.99
N SER A 154 -0.50 22.18 8.83
CA SER A 154 -0.54 20.82 9.37
C SER A 154 0.37 19.87 8.57
N PRO A 155 1.44 19.29 9.16
CA PRO A 155 2.28 18.31 8.47
C PRO A 155 1.49 17.11 7.93
N ALA A 156 0.52 16.61 8.71
CA ALA A 156 -0.35 15.52 8.29
C ALA A 156 -1.23 15.90 7.07
N LEU A 157 -1.69 17.16 6.99
CA LEU A 157 -2.42 17.63 5.81
C LEU A 157 -1.50 17.71 4.58
N ARG A 158 -0.28 18.23 4.73
CA ARG A 158 0.71 18.26 3.65
C ARG A 158 1.04 16.87 3.12
N ALA A 159 1.22 15.88 4.01
CA ALA A 159 1.42 14.49 3.62
C ALA A 159 0.22 13.93 2.82
N LYS A 160 -1.01 14.20 3.25
CA LYS A 160 -2.23 13.82 2.52
C LYS A 160 -2.33 14.51 1.17
N GLN A 161 -2.04 15.81 1.08
CA GLN A 161 -2.06 16.58 -0.16
C GLN A 161 -1.06 16.02 -1.17
N PHE A 162 0.17 15.76 -0.75
CA PHE A 162 1.18 15.14 -1.61
C PHE A 162 0.73 13.75 -2.11
N SER A 163 0.27 12.89 -1.21
CA SER A 163 -0.23 11.56 -1.57
C SER A 163 -1.42 11.61 -2.54
N ALA A 164 -2.28 12.62 -2.39
CA ALA A 164 -3.41 12.83 -3.30
C ALA A 164 -2.93 13.26 -4.71
N LEU A 165 -1.94 14.18 -4.80
CA LEU A 165 -1.34 14.57 -6.07
C LEU A 165 -0.70 13.40 -6.79
N VAL A 166 0.06 12.57 -6.08
CA VAL A 166 0.67 11.36 -6.66
C VAL A 166 -0.41 10.39 -7.17
N LYS A 167 -1.49 10.17 -6.41
CA LYS A 167 -2.58 9.29 -6.84
C LYS A 167 -3.37 9.85 -8.03
N ALA A 168 -3.49 11.17 -8.15
CA ALA A 168 -4.21 11.79 -9.26
C ALA A 168 -3.63 11.39 -10.64
N GLU A 169 -2.34 11.08 -10.73
CA GLU A 169 -1.69 10.63 -11.96
C GLU A 169 -2.22 9.26 -12.47
N VAL A 170 -2.85 8.49 -11.60
CA VAL A 170 -3.34 7.13 -11.90
C VAL A 170 -4.77 6.87 -11.43
N ASP A 171 -5.51 7.92 -11.08
CA ASP A 171 -6.86 7.80 -10.50
C ASP A 171 -7.83 7.02 -11.41
N GLU A 172 -7.70 7.19 -12.73
CA GLU A 172 -8.50 6.46 -13.73
C GLU A 172 -8.31 4.94 -13.67
N LEU A 173 -7.16 4.46 -13.15
CA LEU A 173 -6.92 3.01 -13.04
C LEU A 173 -7.98 2.31 -12.20
N PHE A 174 -8.57 2.99 -11.24
CA PHE A 174 -9.59 2.41 -10.37
C PHE A 174 -10.90 2.10 -11.12
N LEU A 175 -11.12 2.74 -12.25
CA LEU A 175 -12.33 2.61 -13.06
C LEU A 175 -12.12 1.79 -14.35
N GLN A 176 -10.88 1.49 -14.72
CA GLN A 176 -10.58 0.80 -15.97
C GLN A 176 -10.62 -0.73 -15.80
N ARG A 177 -11.22 -1.43 -16.74
CA ARG A 177 -11.26 -2.90 -16.76
C ARG A 177 -9.89 -3.51 -17.11
N THR A 178 -9.18 -2.89 -18.04
CA THR A 178 -7.87 -3.33 -18.53
C THR A 178 -6.84 -2.31 -18.08
N LEU A 179 -5.76 -2.76 -17.47
CA LEU A 179 -4.70 -1.87 -17.04
C LEU A 179 -3.76 -1.53 -18.17
N PRO A 180 -3.38 -0.24 -18.32
CA PRO A 180 -2.25 0.13 -19.13
C PRO A 180 -0.96 -0.42 -18.52
N ASN A 181 0.01 -0.69 -19.37
CA ASN A 181 1.33 -1.16 -18.93
C ASN A 181 2.22 0.09 -18.78
N TYR A 182 2.48 0.52 -17.57
CA TYR A 182 3.37 1.65 -17.32
C TYR A 182 4.82 1.18 -17.24
N THR A 183 5.68 1.87 -17.98
CA THR A 183 7.13 1.72 -17.82
C THR A 183 7.61 2.43 -16.56
N LYS A 184 8.77 2.03 -16.04
CA LYS A 184 9.39 2.70 -14.90
C LYS A 184 9.62 4.20 -15.18
N SER A 185 9.99 4.55 -16.42
CA SER A 185 10.20 5.95 -16.82
C SER A 185 8.91 6.79 -16.77
N GLU A 186 7.77 6.23 -17.19
CA GLU A 186 6.48 6.91 -17.11
C GLU A 186 6.08 7.14 -15.64
N VAL A 187 6.24 6.15 -14.78
CA VAL A 187 5.99 6.30 -13.34
C VAL A 187 6.88 7.39 -12.74
N THR A 188 8.17 7.42 -13.09
CA THR A 188 9.09 8.48 -12.63
C THR A 188 8.61 9.88 -13.06
N ILE A 189 8.17 10.04 -14.31
CA ILE A 189 7.66 11.33 -14.83
C ILE A 189 6.37 11.75 -14.11
N MET A 190 5.43 10.84 -13.90
CA MET A 190 4.20 11.09 -13.14
C MET A 190 4.51 11.63 -11.75
N VAL A 191 5.42 10.98 -11.04
CA VAL A 191 5.81 11.44 -9.70
C VAL A 191 6.54 12.77 -9.74
N GLN A 192 7.39 13.02 -10.73
CA GLN A 192 8.05 14.33 -10.92
C GLN A 192 7.04 15.45 -11.09
N ASN A 193 5.95 15.24 -11.84
CA ASN A 193 4.86 16.20 -12.00
C ASN A 193 4.21 16.52 -10.64
N ALA A 194 3.86 15.48 -9.87
CA ALA A 194 3.25 15.64 -8.55
C ALA A 194 4.19 16.37 -7.57
N VAL A 195 5.48 16.01 -7.53
CA VAL A 195 6.50 16.67 -6.70
C VAL A 195 6.66 18.13 -7.09
N SER A 196 6.79 18.42 -8.40
CA SER A 196 6.96 19.79 -8.90
C SER A 196 5.76 20.67 -8.53
N LEU A 197 4.54 20.16 -8.73
CA LEU A 197 3.33 20.89 -8.38
C LEU A 197 3.21 21.12 -6.88
N PHE A 198 3.48 20.09 -6.07
CA PHE A 198 3.44 20.17 -4.61
C PHE A 198 4.41 21.21 -4.07
N LEU A 199 5.68 21.18 -4.50
CA LEU A 199 6.70 22.11 -4.01
C LEU A 199 6.45 23.54 -4.44
N LYS A 200 5.90 23.78 -5.65
CA LYS A 200 5.50 25.12 -6.09
C LYS A 200 4.34 25.72 -5.31
N GLY A 201 3.46 24.86 -4.77
CA GLY A 201 2.28 25.30 -4.00
C GLY A 201 2.50 25.32 -2.49
N ALA A 202 3.54 24.68 -1.99
CA ALA A 202 3.82 24.49 -0.57
C ALA A 202 5.20 25.02 -0.13
N GLY A 203 6.03 25.46 -1.09
CA GLY A 203 7.34 26.06 -0.84
C GLY A 203 7.30 27.60 -0.74
#